data_3dc5971950ccf059d68fb3d6be10d876
#
_entry.id   3dc5971950ccf059d68fb3d6be10d876
#
_cell.length_a   1.000
_cell.length_b   1.000
_cell.length_c   1.000
_cell.angle_alpha   90.00
_cell.angle_beta   90.00
_cell.angle_gamma   90.00
#
_symmetry.space_group_name_H-M   'P 1'
#
loop_
_entity.id
_entity.type
_entity.pdbx_description
1 polymer ?
#
loop_
_entity_poly.entity_id
_entity_poly.type
_entity_poly.pdbx_seq_one_letter_code
_entity_poly.pdbx_strand_id
1 'polypeptide(L)'
;MKLSHLPARVTAGALILNAGLDIRKLPDEAAAGMQDMGANGVPPVKRLSAGRFRELLSRSEVGLGAALLTPFVPSWVAGAGLAGFSGALMAMYFRTPGLTKEDGVRPTEAGTPIAKDIVMFGTGITLVLDDLLSKK
;
A
#
# COMPACT_ATOMS: atom_id res chain seq x y z
N MET A 1 16.51 -12.30 -7.59
CA MET A 1 16.40 -10.90 -7.09
C MET A 1 17.76 -10.23 -7.29
N LYS A 2 17.77 -9.00 -7.81
CA LYS A 2 19.01 -8.23 -7.96
C LYS A 2 19.39 -7.57 -6.64
N LEU A 3 20.69 -7.40 -6.39
CA LEU A 3 21.18 -6.66 -5.22
C LEU A 3 20.66 -5.21 -5.20
N SER A 4 20.51 -4.58 -6.38
CA SER A 4 19.97 -3.23 -6.52
C SER A 4 18.51 -3.10 -6.03
N HIS A 5 17.76 -4.20 -5.98
CA HIS A 5 16.39 -4.21 -5.46
C HIS A 5 16.29 -4.29 -3.94
N LEU A 6 17.38 -4.71 -3.26
CA LEU A 6 17.37 -4.95 -1.81
C LEU A 6 16.93 -3.72 -1.00
N PRO A 7 17.51 -2.52 -1.21
CA PRO A 7 17.11 -1.38 -0.40
C PRO A 7 15.61 -1.08 -0.52
N ALA A 8 15.08 -1.04 -1.74
CA ALA A 8 13.67 -0.77 -2.00
C ALA A 8 12.76 -1.85 -1.39
N ARG A 9 13.11 -3.13 -1.58
CA ARG A 9 12.31 -4.25 -1.09
C ARG A 9 12.33 -4.34 0.43
N VAL A 10 13.48 -4.17 1.06
CA VAL A 10 13.61 -4.26 2.52
C VAL A 10 12.88 -3.09 3.20
N THR A 11 13.07 -1.88 2.74
CA THR A 11 12.44 -0.71 3.36
C THR A 11 10.93 -0.70 3.17
N ALA A 12 10.46 -0.93 1.95
CA ALA A 12 9.03 -1.01 1.66
C ALA A 12 8.38 -2.21 2.37
N GLY A 13 9.02 -3.37 2.30
CA GLY A 13 8.50 -4.61 2.90
C GLY A 13 8.40 -4.52 4.41
N ALA A 14 9.42 -3.98 5.08
CA ALA A 14 9.41 -3.79 6.54
C ALA A 14 8.31 -2.81 6.97
N LEU A 15 8.15 -1.70 6.27
CA LEU A 15 7.13 -0.71 6.57
C LEU A 15 5.71 -1.28 6.41
N ILE A 16 5.45 -1.97 5.30
CA ILE A 16 4.14 -2.53 5.00
C ILE A 16 3.82 -3.70 5.94
N LEU A 17 4.80 -4.56 6.23
CA LEU A 17 4.61 -5.65 7.19
C LEU A 17 4.23 -5.12 8.57
N ASN A 18 4.95 -4.12 9.04
CA ASN A 18 4.66 -3.49 10.32
C ASN A 18 3.25 -2.88 10.32
N ALA A 19 2.89 -2.15 9.28
CA ALA A 19 1.55 -1.56 9.15
C ALA A 19 0.45 -2.64 9.19
N GLY A 20 0.63 -3.74 8.48
CA GLY A 20 -0.33 -4.85 8.49
C GLY A 20 -0.49 -5.51 9.88
N LEU A 21 0.60 -5.64 10.62
CA LEU A 21 0.57 -6.16 12.00
C LEU A 21 -0.16 -5.20 12.95
N ASP A 22 0.03 -3.89 12.79
CA ASP A 22 -0.64 -2.88 13.60
C ASP A 22 -2.14 -2.82 13.31
N ILE A 23 -2.53 -2.92 12.05
CA ILE A 23 -3.94 -2.94 11.63
C ILE A 23 -4.71 -4.09 12.29
N ARG A 24 -4.07 -5.24 12.45
CA ARG A 24 -4.68 -6.41 13.12
C ARG A 24 -5.17 -6.10 14.52
N LYS A 25 -4.54 -5.16 15.21
CA LYS A 25 -4.85 -4.79 16.60
C LYS A 25 -5.87 -3.65 16.71
N LEU A 26 -6.30 -3.05 15.61
CA LEU A 26 -7.23 -1.93 15.64
C LEU A 26 -8.60 -2.35 16.19
N PRO A 27 -9.22 -1.51 17.05
CA PRO A 27 -10.61 -1.70 17.44
C PRO A 27 -11.57 -1.53 16.26
N ASP A 28 -12.76 -2.10 16.33
CA ASP A 28 -13.74 -2.08 15.25
C ASP A 28 -14.11 -0.66 14.81
N GLU A 29 -14.20 0.28 15.74
CA GLU A 29 -14.50 1.69 15.45
C GLU A 29 -13.43 2.33 14.56
N ALA A 30 -12.16 2.12 14.89
CA ALA A 30 -11.04 2.61 14.08
C ALA A 30 -10.99 1.93 12.71
N ALA A 31 -11.27 0.63 12.67
CA ALA A 31 -11.35 -0.12 11.42
C ALA A 31 -12.50 0.37 10.53
N ALA A 32 -13.65 0.71 11.11
CA ALA A 32 -14.79 1.28 10.37
C ALA A 32 -14.46 2.64 9.77
N GLY A 33 -13.77 3.50 10.50
CA GLY A 33 -13.31 4.80 9.99
C GLY A 33 -12.32 4.65 8.84
N MET A 34 -11.40 3.73 8.96
CA MET A 34 -10.43 3.40 7.90
C MET A 34 -11.13 2.81 6.67
N GLN A 35 -12.14 1.97 6.86
CA GLN A 35 -12.97 1.41 5.79
C GLN A 35 -13.73 2.49 5.03
N ASP A 36 -14.32 3.45 5.72
CA ASP A 36 -15.04 4.56 5.10
C ASP A 36 -14.09 5.39 4.21
N MET A 37 -12.89 5.66 4.68
CA MET A 37 -11.86 6.33 3.90
C MET A 37 -11.43 5.47 2.71
N GLY A 38 -11.18 4.19 2.93
CA GLY A 38 -10.80 3.24 1.89
C GLY A 38 -11.83 3.11 0.78
N ALA A 39 -13.11 3.23 1.11
CA ALA A 39 -14.21 3.17 0.14
C ALA A 39 -14.18 4.33 -0.87
N ASN A 40 -13.53 5.43 -0.59
CA ASN A 40 -13.33 6.51 -1.56
C ASN A 40 -12.44 6.08 -2.72
N GLY A 41 -11.48 5.19 -2.48
CA GLY A 41 -10.61 4.63 -3.50
C GLY A 41 -11.14 3.32 -4.07
N VAL A 42 -11.69 2.46 -3.22
CA VAL A 42 -12.17 1.12 -3.58
C VAL A 42 -13.59 0.93 -3.02
N PRO A 43 -14.63 1.44 -3.70
CA PRO A 43 -16.00 1.43 -3.19
C PRO A 43 -16.53 0.08 -2.70
N PRO A 44 -16.20 -1.07 -3.32
CA PRO A 44 -16.70 -2.36 -2.86
C PRO A 44 -16.33 -2.74 -1.42
N VAL A 45 -15.29 -2.14 -0.83
CA VAL A 45 -14.90 -2.46 0.56
C VAL A 45 -15.99 -2.10 1.58
N LYS A 46 -16.88 -1.18 1.23
CA LYS A 46 -18.04 -0.84 2.07
C LYS A 46 -19.00 -2.00 2.34
N ARG A 47 -18.99 -3.01 1.49
CA ARG A 47 -19.85 -4.19 1.62
C ARG A 47 -19.37 -5.15 2.71
N LEU A 48 -18.16 -4.98 3.19
CA LEU A 48 -17.59 -5.81 4.25
C LEU A 48 -18.00 -5.29 5.62
N SER A 49 -18.02 -6.16 6.62
CA SER A 49 -18.04 -5.72 8.02
C SER A 49 -16.70 -5.09 8.37
N ALA A 50 -16.66 -4.23 9.38
CA ALA A 50 -15.42 -3.60 9.85
C ALA A 50 -14.35 -4.64 10.20
N GLY A 51 -14.74 -5.75 10.85
CA GLY A 51 -13.83 -6.84 11.21
C GLY A 51 -13.26 -7.55 9.98
N ARG A 52 -14.08 -7.81 8.98
CA ARG A 52 -13.62 -8.43 7.72
C ARG A 52 -12.71 -7.50 6.92
N PHE A 53 -13.04 -6.22 6.87
CA PHE A 53 -12.18 -5.22 6.25
C PHE A 53 -10.81 -5.17 6.92
N ARG A 54 -10.78 -5.09 8.26
CA ARG A 54 -9.53 -5.12 9.03
C ARG A 54 -8.70 -6.36 8.73
N GLU A 55 -9.33 -7.52 8.72
CA GLU A 55 -8.65 -8.79 8.46
C GLU A 55 -8.10 -8.85 7.03
N LEU A 56 -8.90 -8.46 6.04
CA LEU A 56 -8.47 -8.41 4.64
C LEU A 56 -7.29 -7.46 4.45
N LEU A 57 -7.39 -6.25 4.98
CA LEU A 57 -6.33 -5.25 4.86
C LEU A 57 -5.05 -5.70 5.55
N SER A 58 -5.15 -6.21 6.79
CA SER A 58 -4.01 -6.73 7.54
C SER A 58 -3.33 -7.89 6.80
N ARG A 59 -4.08 -8.87 6.33
CA ARG A 59 -3.53 -10.00 5.59
C ARG A 59 -2.90 -9.58 4.26
N SER A 60 -3.49 -8.63 3.56
CA SER A 60 -2.94 -8.09 2.32
C SER A 60 -1.60 -7.40 2.55
N GLU A 61 -1.51 -6.57 3.58
CA GLU A 61 -0.25 -5.87 3.91
C GLU A 61 0.82 -6.83 4.45
N VAL A 62 0.45 -7.75 5.33
CA VAL A 62 1.39 -8.77 5.84
C VAL A 62 1.91 -9.64 4.70
N GLY A 63 1.03 -10.12 3.83
CA GLY A 63 1.39 -10.91 2.67
C GLY A 63 2.29 -10.17 1.69
N LEU A 64 1.97 -8.91 1.39
CA LEU A 64 2.77 -8.06 0.51
C LEU A 64 4.13 -7.73 1.13
N GLY A 65 4.16 -7.38 2.42
CA GLY A 65 5.41 -7.12 3.14
C GLY A 65 6.31 -8.36 3.16
N ALA A 66 5.74 -9.53 3.45
CA ALA A 66 6.47 -10.79 3.41
C ALA A 66 7.00 -11.12 2.00
N ALA A 67 6.20 -10.88 0.95
CA ALA A 67 6.63 -11.08 -0.43
C ALA A 67 7.80 -10.17 -0.82
N LEU A 68 7.78 -8.91 -0.38
CA LEU A 68 8.87 -7.97 -0.61
C LEU A 68 10.16 -8.38 0.11
N LEU A 69 10.03 -8.90 1.34
CA LEU A 69 11.18 -9.31 2.16
C LEU A 69 11.76 -10.68 1.76
N THR A 70 10.99 -11.50 1.04
CA THR A 70 11.39 -12.85 0.67
C THR A 70 12.16 -12.86 -0.65
N PRO A 71 13.41 -13.35 -0.68
CA PRO A 71 14.23 -13.34 -1.90
C PRO A 71 13.70 -14.28 -3.00
N PHE A 72 12.88 -15.25 -2.64
CA PHE A 72 12.32 -16.23 -3.57
C PHE A 72 11.18 -15.68 -4.44
N VAL A 73 10.54 -14.59 -4.01
CA VAL A 73 9.50 -13.92 -4.80
C VAL A 73 10.17 -13.02 -5.84
N PRO A 74 9.89 -13.22 -7.14
CA PRO A 74 10.45 -12.36 -8.19
C PRO A 74 10.11 -10.88 -7.95
N SER A 75 11.05 -9.99 -8.24
CA SER A 75 10.85 -8.56 -7.97
C SER A 75 9.72 -7.94 -8.78
N TRP A 76 9.44 -8.43 -9.99
CA TRP A 76 8.30 -7.94 -10.76
C TRP A 76 6.96 -8.32 -10.11
N VAL A 77 6.87 -9.51 -9.50
CA VAL A 77 5.65 -9.95 -8.78
C VAL A 77 5.43 -9.09 -7.54
N ALA A 78 6.45 -8.97 -6.68
CA ALA A 78 6.40 -8.15 -5.47
C ALA A 78 6.15 -6.67 -5.82
N GLY A 79 6.79 -6.17 -6.86
CA GLY A 79 6.60 -4.81 -7.36
C GLY A 79 5.20 -4.54 -7.90
N ALA A 80 4.64 -5.48 -8.64
CA ALA A 80 3.26 -5.39 -9.13
C ALA A 80 2.25 -5.36 -7.98
N GLY A 81 2.44 -6.21 -6.98
CA GLY A 81 1.63 -6.20 -5.76
C GLY A 81 1.72 -4.86 -5.02
N LEU A 82 2.93 -4.33 -4.87
CA LEU A 82 3.16 -3.03 -4.24
C LEU A 82 2.50 -1.90 -5.03
N ALA A 83 2.68 -1.87 -6.35
CA ALA A 83 2.07 -0.86 -7.22
C ALA A 83 0.53 -0.92 -7.18
N GLY A 84 -0.05 -2.12 -7.23
CA GLY A 84 -1.50 -2.31 -7.15
C GLY A 84 -2.08 -1.86 -5.82
N PHE A 85 -1.47 -2.25 -4.71
CA PHE A 85 -1.90 -1.86 -3.37
C PHE A 85 -1.75 -0.35 -3.16
N SER A 86 -0.57 0.20 -3.46
CA SER A 86 -0.32 1.64 -3.32
C SER A 86 -1.16 2.48 -4.29
N GLY A 87 -1.46 1.96 -5.49
CA GLY A 87 -2.37 2.60 -6.44
C GLY A 87 -3.79 2.72 -5.88
N ALA A 88 -4.28 1.72 -5.18
CA ALA A 88 -5.57 1.78 -4.50
C ALA A 88 -5.57 2.85 -3.39
N LEU A 89 -4.50 2.93 -2.60
CA LEU A 89 -4.34 3.96 -1.57
C LEU A 89 -4.16 5.36 -2.16
N MET A 90 -3.49 5.50 -3.30
CA MET A 90 -3.44 6.76 -4.05
C MET A 90 -4.82 7.21 -4.51
N ALA A 91 -5.65 6.29 -5.01
CA ALA A 91 -7.03 6.60 -5.39
C ALA A 91 -7.83 7.12 -4.19
N MET A 92 -7.66 6.51 -3.02
CA MET A 92 -8.22 6.97 -1.77
C MET A 92 -7.70 8.38 -1.41
N TYR A 93 -6.41 8.59 -1.49
CA TYR A 93 -5.76 9.86 -1.18
C TYR A 93 -6.33 11.02 -2.03
N PHE A 94 -6.42 10.84 -3.35
CA PHE A 94 -6.91 11.88 -4.25
C PHE A 94 -8.42 12.09 -4.17
N ARG A 95 -9.19 11.11 -3.73
CA ARG A 95 -10.66 11.16 -3.66
C ARG A 95 -11.21 11.50 -2.28
N THR A 96 -10.39 11.48 -1.23
CA THR A 96 -10.84 11.81 0.12
C THR A 96 -10.70 13.30 0.37
N PRO A 97 -11.80 14.02 0.68
CA PRO A 97 -11.73 15.43 1.01
C PRO A 97 -10.82 15.71 2.21
N GLY A 98 -10.01 16.75 2.14
CA GLY A 98 -9.14 17.18 3.23
C GLY A 98 -7.76 16.53 3.27
N LEU A 99 -7.45 15.57 2.39
CA LEU A 99 -6.12 14.96 2.31
C LEU A 99 -5.16 15.71 1.39
N THR A 100 -5.70 16.44 0.40
CA THR A 100 -4.92 17.26 -0.52
C THR A 100 -5.20 18.74 -0.33
N LYS A 101 -4.20 19.57 -0.63
CA LYS A 101 -4.37 21.03 -0.68
C LYS A 101 -5.21 21.43 -1.91
N GLU A 102 -5.43 22.73 -2.09
CA GLU A 102 -6.24 23.27 -3.20
C GLU A 102 -5.78 22.84 -4.59
N ASP A 103 -4.49 22.53 -4.75
CA ASP A 103 -3.93 22.04 -6.03
C ASP A 103 -4.31 20.59 -6.34
N GLY A 104 -4.94 19.87 -5.41
CA GLY A 104 -5.34 18.48 -5.57
C GLY A 104 -4.19 17.45 -5.56
N VAL A 105 -2.97 17.88 -5.27
CA VAL A 105 -1.77 17.00 -5.32
C VAL A 105 -1.00 17.02 -4.01
N ARG A 106 -0.64 18.20 -3.49
CA ARG A 106 0.16 18.30 -2.27
C ARG A 106 -0.64 17.88 -1.04
N PRO A 107 -0.03 17.13 -0.10
CA PRO A 107 -0.74 16.69 1.09
C PRO A 107 -1.00 17.83 2.06
N THR A 108 -2.16 17.77 2.72
CA THR A 108 -2.40 18.47 3.99
C THR A 108 -1.68 17.71 5.12
N GLU A 109 -1.74 18.23 6.34
CA GLU A 109 -1.25 17.52 7.51
C GLU A 109 -1.91 16.13 7.64
N ALA A 110 -3.22 16.05 7.44
CA ALA A 110 -3.96 14.79 7.47
C ALA A 110 -3.60 13.84 6.31
N GLY A 111 -3.23 14.38 5.15
CA GLY A 111 -2.86 13.59 3.97
C GLY A 111 -1.41 13.09 3.99
N THR A 112 -0.54 13.71 4.77
CA THR A 112 0.90 13.37 4.78
C THR A 112 1.19 11.90 5.08
N PRO A 113 0.54 11.23 6.05
CA PRO A 113 0.79 9.80 6.31
C PRO A 113 0.43 8.89 5.12
N ILE A 114 -0.47 9.33 4.26
CA ILE A 114 -0.96 8.54 3.11
C ILE A 114 -0.18 8.89 1.85
N ALA A 115 0.38 10.08 1.76
CA ALA A 115 1.17 10.55 0.60
C ALA A 115 2.39 9.66 0.32
N LYS A 116 2.90 8.93 1.30
CA LYS A 116 3.97 7.92 1.13
C LYS A 116 3.63 6.89 0.06
N ASP A 117 2.35 6.61 -0.17
CA ASP A 117 1.91 5.62 -1.15
C ASP A 117 2.20 6.05 -2.59
N ILE A 118 2.38 7.33 -2.84
CA ILE A 118 2.88 7.84 -4.12
C ILE A 118 4.30 7.31 -4.37
N VAL A 119 5.17 7.38 -3.37
CA VAL A 119 6.54 6.85 -3.43
C VAL A 119 6.53 5.33 -3.52
N MET A 120 5.67 4.65 -2.77
CA MET A 120 5.51 3.20 -2.82
C MET A 120 5.05 2.73 -4.19
N PHE A 121 4.12 3.44 -4.82
CA PHE A 121 3.67 3.16 -6.18
C PHE A 121 4.84 3.25 -7.17
N GLY A 122 5.60 4.35 -7.14
CA GLY A 122 6.79 4.51 -7.97
C GLY A 122 7.82 3.41 -7.75
N THR A 123 8.06 3.04 -6.49
CA THR A 123 8.95 1.94 -6.12
C THR A 123 8.48 0.62 -6.73
N GLY A 124 7.19 0.31 -6.65
CA GLY A 124 6.60 -0.89 -7.23
C GLY A 124 6.78 -0.94 -8.74
N ILE A 125 6.50 0.15 -9.44
CA ILE A 125 6.70 0.28 -10.89
C ILE A 125 8.17 0.09 -11.25
N THR A 126 9.09 0.70 -10.51
CA THR A 126 10.53 0.54 -10.73
C THR A 126 10.97 -0.92 -10.64
N LEU A 127 10.51 -1.64 -9.61
CA LEU A 127 10.81 -3.05 -9.44
C LEU A 127 10.31 -3.91 -10.61
N VAL A 128 9.11 -3.61 -11.11
CA VAL A 128 8.54 -4.30 -12.28
C VAL A 128 9.37 -4.03 -13.53
N LEU A 129 9.61 -2.77 -13.84
CA LEU A 129 10.31 -2.37 -15.07
C LEU A 129 11.75 -2.89 -15.07
N ASP A 130 12.49 -2.71 -13.98
CA ASP A 130 13.88 -3.14 -13.92
C ASP A 130 14.02 -4.67 -14.02
N ASP A 131 13.13 -5.42 -13.38
CA ASP A 131 13.17 -6.89 -13.44
C ASP A 131 12.80 -7.42 -14.84
N LEU A 132 11.79 -6.83 -15.49
CA LEU A 132 11.36 -7.25 -16.82
C LEU A 132 12.32 -6.81 -17.94
N LEU A 133 12.85 -5.58 -17.87
CA LEU A 133 13.75 -5.05 -18.89
C LEU A 133 15.14 -5.70 -18.83
N SER A 134 15.55 -6.18 -17.68
CA SER A 134 16.87 -6.83 -17.51
C SER A 134 16.92 -8.27 -17.97
N LYS A 135 15.78 -8.87 -18.30
CA LYS A 135 15.71 -10.24 -18.84
C LYS A 135 15.90 -10.30 -20.36
N LYS A 136 16.10 -9.14 -20.98
CA LYS A 136 16.45 -9.02 -22.39
C LYS A 136 17.96 -8.95 -22.56
#